data_21cd41aaf16b5ecf150802210906e82c
#
_entry.id   21cd41aaf16b5ecf150802210906e82c
#
_cell.length_a   1.000
_cell.length_b   1.000
_cell.length_c   1.000
_cell.angle_alpha   90.00
_cell.angle_beta   90.00
_cell.angle_gamma   90.00
#
_symmetry.space_group_name_H-M   'P 1'
#
loop_
_entity.id
_entity.type
_entity.pdbx_description
1 polymer ?
#
loop_
_entity_poly.entity_id
_entity_poly.type
_entity_poly.pdbx_seq_one_letter_code
_entity_poly.pdbx_strand_id
1 'polypeptide(L)'
;MDFSKLRPLACGLWLAVFGSAGLSQNVSPATDFKSGPGNGWYSFASSSPATVIDLIQSSRARPAATTQAELFLPPNLPKDVKSAAVVLVHGSGGVYPELTTYWAKLLNAQGIAAFVIDVFGPRGVKSTAEDQSQVTFASDTADAFAALGMLASHPQIDPKRIAVMGFSRGGITAVRSGAVPIIKGAAPAGLRFAAHIALYSGGCAGMLSVTPKPGAFSPEPMLFVHGDEDDYAYLSDCRTYAQRISAAGTPAELVALPGTRHKFDLDSPKRVNLPLSTKTKEGCPLEYDLLDLKARDRRSGEALSADKVKEISKELCDAKGASVEGNRSARDAAGKAVIDFLKKTLAV
;
A
#
# COMPACT_ATOMS: atom_id res chain seq x y z
N MET A 1 76.27 17.08 12.62
CA MET A 1 75.07 16.89 13.48
C MET A 1 74.18 15.96 12.72
N ASP A 2 74.05 14.74 13.27
CA ASP A 2 73.45 13.59 12.63
C ASP A 2 71.94 13.52 13.09
N PHE A 3 71.01 13.57 12.13
CA PHE A 3 69.58 13.56 12.33
C PHE A 3 68.96 12.23 11.84
N SER A 4 69.55 11.13 12.21
CA SER A 4 69.03 9.81 11.86
C SER A 4 68.42 9.10 13.05
N LYS A 5 67.35 9.54 13.71
CA LYS A 5 66.51 8.74 14.65
C LYS A 5 65.23 9.50 15.01
N LEU A 6 64.21 9.44 14.17
CA LEU A 6 62.85 9.68 14.58
C LEU A 6 61.98 8.52 14.05
N ARG A 7 61.62 7.62 14.95
CA ARG A 7 60.58 6.56 14.68
C ARG A 7 59.22 7.22 14.62
N PRO A 8 58.33 6.85 13.65
CA PRO A 8 56.96 7.29 13.68
C PRO A 8 56.20 6.46 14.72
N LEU A 9 55.55 7.14 15.67
CA LEU A 9 54.50 6.58 16.52
C LEU A 9 53.30 6.24 15.60
N ALA A 10 53.03 4.94 15.49
CA ALA A 10 51.81 4.45 14.87
C ALA A 10 50.64 4.71 15.84
N CYS A 11 49.87 5.78 15.53
CA CYS A 11 48.58 6.05 16.17
C CYS A 11 47.55 5.08 15.53
N GLY A 12 47.33 3.94 16.18
CA GLY A 12 46.29 3.00 15.78
C GLY A 12 44.93 3.61 16.00
N LEU A 13 44.28 4.11 14.92
CA LEU A 13 42.88 4.44 14.91
C LEU A 13 42.08 3.11 14.97
N TRP A 14 41.59 2.78 16.14
CA TRP A 14 40.55 1.77 16.27
C TRP A 14 39.25 2.35 15.71
N LEU A 15 38.96 2.06 14.44
CA LEU A 15 37.63 2.21 13.90
C LEU A 15 36.74 1.17 14.61
N ALA A 16 36.06 1.61 15.66
CA ALA A 16 34.93 0.87 16.21
C ALA A 16 33.84 0.85 15.12
N VAL A 17 33.80 -0.24 14.37
CA VAL A 17 32.66 -0.59 13.52
C VAL A 17 31.54 -0.90 14.51
N PHE A 18 30.72 0.11 14.83
CA PHE A 18 29.38 -0.12 15.38
C PHE A 18 28.57 -0.81 14.30
N GLY A 19 28.70 -2.12 14.22
CA GLY A 19 27.70 -2.96 13.59
C GLY A 19 26.40 -2.69 14.32
N SER A 20 25.46 -1.97 13.69
CA SER A 20 24.09 -2.01 14.09
C SER A 20 23.65 -3.48 14.00
N ALA A 21 23.68 -4.18 15.13
CA ALA A 21 22.98 -5.44 15.29
C ALA A 21 21.50 -5.09 15.08
N GLY A 22 21.03 -5.23 13.85
CA GLY A 22 19.61 -5.30 13.56
C GLY A 22 19.10 -6.43 14.46
N LEU A 23 18.24 -6.08 15.41
CA LEU A 23 17.49 -7.06 16.17
C LEU A 23 16.80 -7.94 15.13
N SER A 24 17.26 -9.17 14.97
CA SER A 24 16.61 -10.17 14.13
C SER A 24 15.20 -10.32 14.71
N GLN A 25 14.23 -9.76 14.00
CA GLN A 25 12.83 -9.91 14.39
C GLN A 25 12.52 -11.40 14.32
N ASN A 26 12.04 -11.98 15.43
CA ASN A 26 11.57 -13.35 15.44
C ASN A 26 10.30 -13.44 14.60
N VAL A 27 10.45 -13.85 13.34
CA VAL A 27 9.35 -14.06 12.42
C VAL A 27 8.90 -15.51 12.51
N SER A 28 7.66 -15.72 12.96
CA SER A 28 7.07 -17.05 13.10
C SER A 28 6.39 -17.48 11.80
N PRO A 29 6.73 -18.64 11.22
CA PRO A 29 6.00 -19.17 10.07
C PRO A 29 4.57 -19.54 10.49
N ALA A 30 3.60 -19.21 9.64
CA ALA A 30 2.18 -19.50 9.89
C ALA A 30 1.46 -19.89 8.59
N THR A 31 0.59 -20.88 8.66
CA THR A 31 -0.29 -21.29 7.56
C THR A 31 -1.69 -20.71 7.72
N ASP A 32 -2.09 -20.46 8.95
CA ASP A 32 -3.32 -19.77 9.34
C ASP A 32 -3.17 -19.22 10.77
N PHE A 33 -4.18 -18.51 11.26
CA PHE A 33 -4.25 -17.97 12.61
C PHE A 33 -5.32 -18.65 13.50
N LYS A 34 -5.74 -19.86 13.16
CA LYS A 34 -6.80 -20.59 13.94
C LYS A 34 -6.42 -20.83 15.40
N SER A 35 -5.13 -20.93 15.70
CA SER A 35 -4.62 -21.04 17.08
C SER A 35 -4.78 -19.76 17.91
N GLY A 36 -5.16 -18.63 17.29
CA GLY A 36 -5.29 -17.33 17.94
C GLY A 36 -3.94 -16.74 18.36
N PRO A 37 -2.95 -16.62 17.46
CA PRO A 37 -1.65 -16.09 17.83
C PRO A 37 -1.76 -14.63 18.31
N GLY A 38 -0.87 -14.23 19.22
CA GLY A 38 -0.80 -12.86 19.73
C GLY A 38 -0.08 -11.90 18.79
N ASN A 39 0.23 -10.70 19.31
CA ASN A 39 1.04 -9.71 18.59
C ASN A 39 2.41 -10.26 18.20
N GLY A 40 2.90 -9.88 17.03
CA GLY A 40 4.21 -10.28 16.54
C GLY A 40 4.30 -10.39 15.03
N TRP A 41 5.48 -10.79 14.56
CA TRP A 41 5.78 -10.99 13.15
C TRP A 41 5.47 -12.41 12.69
N TYR A 42 4.79 -12.54 11.56
CA TYR A 42 4.42 -13.82 10.95
C TYR A 42 4.78 -13.83 9.47
N SER A 43 5.34 -14.96 9.01
CA SER A 43 5.55 -15.23 7.57
C SER A 43 4.51 -16.23 7.08
N PHE A 44 3.97 -16.02 5.90
CA PHE A 44 2.94 -16.85 5.31
C PHE A 44 3.02 -16.90 3.78
N ALA A 45 2.38 -17.90 3.22
CA ALA A 45 2.38 -18.13 1.77
C ALA A 45 1.65 -17.01 1.02
N SER A 46 2.23 -16.63 -0.11
CA SER A 46 1.68 -15.69 -1.09
C SER A 46 2.15 -16.08 -2.49
N SER A 47 2.05 -15.15 -3.45
CA SER A 47 2.53 -15.34 -4.80
C SER A 47 3.14 -14.06 -5.39
N SER A 48 3.95 -14.21 -6.43
CA SER A 48 4.55 -13.11 -7.18
C SER A 48 4.08 -13.11 -8.64
N PRO A 49 2.80 -12.77 -8.93
CA PRO A 49 2.31 -12.68 -10.29
C PRO A 49 3.01 -11.53 -11.04
N ALA A 50 3.33 -11.75 -12.32
CA ALA A 50 4.03 -10.76 -13.13
C ALA A 50 3.13 -9.56 -13.49
N THR A 51 1.84 -9.81 -13.68
CA THR A 51 0.87 -8.80 -14.12
C THR A 51 -0.46 -8.92 -13.38
N VAL A 52 -1.30 -7.88 -13.46
CA VAL A 52 -2.67 -7.93 -12.95
C VAL A 52 -3.53 -8.99 -13.66
N ILE A 53 -3.21 -9.34 -14.92
CA ILE A 53 -3.90 -10.39 -15.66
C ILE A 53 -3.66 -11.76 -15.01
N ASP A 54 -2.45 -11.98 -14.48
CA ASP A 54 -2.11 -13.23 -13.78
C ASP A 54 -2.87 -13.36 -12.44
N LEU A 55 -3.31 -12.26 -11.84
CA LEU A 55 -4.23 -12.28 -10.70
C LEU A 55 -5.67 -12.62 -11.11
N ILE A 56 -6.11 -12.18 -12.28
CA ILE A 56 -7.49 -12.33 -12.74
C ILE A 56 -7.72 -13.73 -13.33
N GLN A 57 -6.75 -14.26 -14.11
CA GLN A 57 -6.87 -15.53 -14.81
C GLN A 57 -6.22 -16.66 -14.02
N SER A 58 -7.03 -17.55 -13.43
CA SER A 58 -6.55 -18.68 -12.62
C SER A 58 -5.68 -19.70 -13.41
N SER A 59 -5.80 -19.71 -14.75
CA SER A 59 -4.97 -20.56 -15.62
C SER A 59 -3.53 -20.04 -15.78
N ARG A 60 -3.23 -18.82 -15.35
CA ARG A 60 -1.89 -18.23 -15.44
C ARG A 60 -1.03 -18.58 -14.24
N ALA A 61 0.27 -18.73 -14.50
CA ALA A 61 1.24 -19.01 -13.44
C ALA A 61 1.34 -17.85 -12.44
N ARG A 62 1.31 -18.21 -11.17
CA ARG A 62 1.60 -17.31 -10.05
C ARG A 62 2.73 -17.93 -9.25
N PRO A 63 3.99 -17.56 -9.52
CA PRO A 63 5.12 -18.10 -8.76
C PRO A 63 4.87 -17.99 -7.26
N ALA A 64 5.09 -19.07 -6.54
CA ALA A 64 4.97 -19.08 -5.08
C ALA A 64 5.94 -18.09 -4.46
N ALA A 65 5.48 -17.37 -3.47
CA ALA A 65 6.29 -16.44 -2.69
C ALA A 65 5.90 -16.53 -1.22
N THR A 66 6.76 -15.98 -0.38
CA THR A 66 6.48 -15.74 1.03
C THR A 66 6.35 -14.25 1.24
N THR A 67 5.37 -13.84 2.03
CA THR A 67 5.26 -12.47 2.56
C THR A 67 5.31 -12.53 4.08
N GLN A 68 5.46 -11.40 4.73
CA GLN A 68 5.41 -11.31 6.20
C GLN A 68 4.63 -10.10 6.64
N ALA A 69 4.14 -10.15 7.88
CA ALA A 69 3.41 -9.04 8.45
C ALA A 69 3.52 -9.03 9.98
N GLU A 70 3.38 -7.85 10.56
CA GLU A 70 3.29 -7.66 12.01
C GLU A 70 1.83 -7.49 12.43
N LEU A 71 1.39 -8.36 13.35
CA LEU A 71 0.04 -8.34 13.91
C LEU A 71 0.02 -7.50 15.19
N PHE A 72 -0.96 -6.60 15.26
CA PHE A 72 -1.28 -5.77 16.42
C PHE A 72 -2.74 -5.98 16.79
N LEU A 73 -3.00 -6.77 17.82
CA LEU A 73 -4.35 -6.92 18.38
C LEU A 73 -4.64 -5.77 19.36
N PRO A 74 -5.89 -5.30 19.46
CA PRO A 74 -6.27 -4.33 20.47
C PRO A 74 -5.95 -4.83 21.87
N PRO A 75 -5.40 -3.99 22.75
CA PRO A 75 -5.16 -4.38 24.14
C PRO A 75 -6.49 -4.68 24.83
N ASN A 76 -6.49 -5.69 25.69
CA ASN A 76 -7.65 -6.08 26.52
C ASN A 76 -8.90 -6.50 25.72
N LEU A 77 -8.75 -6.99 24.49
CA LEU A 77 -9.88 -7.55 23.73
C LEU A 77 -10.41 -8.80 24.45
N PRO A 78 -11.66 -8.85 24.88
CA PRO A 78 -12.25 -10.04 25.49
C PRO A 78 -12.19 -11.24 24.54
N LYS A 79 -11.98 -12.44 25.07
CA LYS A 79 -11.78 -13.66 24.25
C LYS A 79 -12.97 -14.03 23.38
N ASP A 80 -14.16 -13.65 23.78
CA ASP A 80 -15.44 -13.89 23.10
C ASP A 80 -15.87 -12.76 22.15
N VAL A 81 -15.11 -11.67 22.12
CA VAL A 81 -15.37 -10.53 21.23
C VAL A 81 -14.49 -10.60 19.99
N LYS A 82 -15.10 -10.42 18.82
CA LYS A 82 -14.39 -10.31 17.55
C LYS A 82 -14.16 -8.85 17.17
N SER A 83 -12.90 -8.50 16.95
CA SER A 83 -12.47 -7.20 16.47
C SER A 83 -12.67 -7.08 14.96
N ALA A 84 -12.89 -5.86 14.46
CA ALA A 84 -12.56 -5.51 13.09
C ALA A 84 -11.03 -5.48 12.91
N ALA A 85 -10.56 -5.53 11.66
CA ALA A 85 -9.14 -5.45 11.37
C ALA A 85 -8.84 -4.61 10.12
N VAL A 86 -7.61 -4.10 10.02
CA VAL A 86 -7.12 -3.38 8.84
C VAL A 86 -5.78 -3.95 8.41
N VAL A 87 -5.68 -4.36 7.14
CA VAL A 87 -4.41 -4.67 6.48
C VAL A 87 -3.78 -3.36 6.03
N LEU A 88 -2.57 -3.06 6.52
CA LEU A 88 -1.80 -1.86 6.17
C LEU A 88 -0.75 -2.21 5.11
N VAL A 89 -0.83 -1.56 3.94
CA VAL A 89 0.06 -1.82 2.79
C VAL A 89 0.96 -0.61 2.56
N HIS A 90 2.27 -0.77 2.73
CA HIS A 90 3.25 0.30 2.61
C HIS A 90 3.40 0.85 1.18
N GLY A 91 4.05 2.01 1.06
CA GLY A 91 4.42 2.63 -0.22
C GLY A 91 5.72 2.07 -0.81
N SER A 92 6.22 2.72 -1.89
CA SER A 92 7.44 2.32 -2.61
C SER A 92 8.72 2.33 -1.76
N GLY A 93 8.72 2.98 -0.60
CA GLY A 93 9.85 2.98 0.33
C GLY A 93 9.91 1.78 1.29
N GLY A 94 8.99 0.81 1.19
CA GLY A 94 8.90 -0.31 2.14
C GLY A 94 8.21 0.09 3.44
N VAL A 95 8.27 -0.80 4.45
CA VAL A 95 7.74 -0.55 5.79
C VAL A 95 8.53 0.59 6.46
N TYR A 96 7.83 1.51 7.10
CA TYR A 96 8.40 2.65 7.81
C TYR A 96 7.77 2.79 9.20
N PRO A 97 8.46 3.47 10.15
CA PRO A 97 8.07 3.44 11.58
C PRO A 97 6.64 3.88 11.85
N GLU A 98 6.13 4.89 11.17
CA GLU A 98 4.82 5.48 11.45
C GLU A 98 3.66 4.51 11.14
N LEU A 99 3.87 3.47 10.31
CA LEU A 99 2.88 2.40 10.12
C LEU A 99 2.56 1.68 11.43
N THR A 100 3.58 1.47 12.27
CA THR A 100 3.42 0.76 13.55
C THR A 100 3.25 1.71 14.72
N THR A 101 4.02 2.82 14.75
CA THR A 101 4.02 3.75 15.87
C THR A 101 2.85 4.75 15.89
N TYR A 102 2.25 5.00 14.73
CA TYR A 102 1.07 5.86 14.60
C TYR A 102 -0.17 5.08 14.15
N TRP A 103 -0.18 4.52 12.93
CA TRP A 103 -1.39 3.95 12.35
C TRP A 103 -1.89 2.71 13.07
N ALA A 104 -1.02 1.74 13.36
CA ALA A 104 -1.44 0.55 14.12
C ALA A 104 -1.91 0.90 15.54
N LYS A 105 -1.23 1.84 16.22
CA LYS A 105 -1.67 2.31 17.54
C LYS A 105 -2.99 3.07 17.49
N LEU A 106 -3.20 3.91 16.47
CA LEU A 106 -4.45 4.64 16.28
C LEU A 106 -5.63 3.67 16.10
N LEU A 107 -5.45 2.64 15.28
CA LEU A 107 -6.47 1.59 15.07
C LEU A 107 -6.73 0.81 16.36
N ASN A 108 -5.68 0.35 17.05
CA ASN A 108 -5.80 -0.39 18.31
C ASN A 108 -6.52 0.41 19.40
N ALA A 109 -6.29 1.74 19.46
CA ALA A 109 -7.01 2.62 20.39
C ALA A 109 -8.52 2.68 20.13
N GLN A 110 -8.98 2.26 18.94
CA GLN A 110 -10.40 2.14 18.58
C GLN A 110 -10.91 0.69 18.62
N GLY A 111 -10.14 -0.24 19.19
CA GLY A 111 -10.53 -1.65 19.23
C GLY A 111 -10.40 -2.37 17.88
N ILE A 112 -9.65 -1.83 16.94
CA ILE A 112 -9.43 -2.39 15.60
C ILE A 112 -8.04 -3.02 15.54
N ALA A 113 -7.93 -4.28 15.10
CA ALA A 113 -6.65 -4.92 14.87
C ALA A 113 -5.95 -4.32 13.63
N ALA A 114 -4.61 -4.29 13.65
CA ALA A 114 -3.82 -3.89 12.51
C ALA A 114 -2.88 -5.01 12.07
N PHE A 115 -2.69 -5.17 10.77
CA PHE A 115 -1.78 -6.14 10.17
C PHE A 115 -0.92 -5.45 9.14
N VAL A 116 0.30 -5.09 9.52
CA VAL A 116 1.26 -4.31 8.70
C VAL A 116 2.05 -5.29 7.86
N ILE A 117 1.73 -5.38 6.56
CA ILE A 117 2.43 -6.30 5.66
C ILE A 117 3.75 -5.71 5.17
N ASP A 118 4.77 -6.57 5.05
CA ASP A 118 6.05 -6.26 4.39
C ASP A 118 6.13 -7.04 3.06
N VAL A 119 5.77 -6.36 1.98
CA VAL A 119 5.79 -6.92 0.62
C VAL A 119 7.22 -7.09 0.11
N PHE A 120 8.17 -6.26 0.57
CA PHE A 120 9.49 -6.15 -0.01
C PHE A 120 10.56 -6.98 0.68
N GLY A 121 10.60 -6.96 2.02
CA GLY A 121 11.65 -7.64 2.79
C GLY A 121 11.82 -9.11 2.44
N PRO A 122 10.77 -9.95 2.39
CA PRO A 122 10.88 -11.35 2.00
C PRO A 122 11.37 -11.59 0.57
N ARG A 123 11.28 -10.55 -0.30
CA ARG A 123 11.79 -10.57 -1.68
C ARG A 123 13.19 -9.98 -1.81
N GLY A 124 13.83 -9.61 -0.68
CA GLY A 124 15.17 -9.00 -0.68
C GLY A 124 15.22 -7.57 -1.22
N VAL A 125 14.08 -6.88 -1.33
CA VAL A 125 13.96 -5.51 -1.83
C VAL A 125 13.74 -4.56 -0.67
N LYS A 126 14.43 -3.41 -0.67
CA LYS A 126 14.24 -2.37 0.36
C LYS A 126 13.30 -1.26 -0.10
N SER A 127 13.38 -0.90 -1.37
CA SER A 127 12.59 0.19 -1.96
C SER A 127 12.44 -0.02 -3.46
N THR A 128 11.28 0.34 -3.99
CA THR A 128 11.00 0.35 -5.43
C THR A 128 10.81 1.77 -5.98
N ALA A 129 11.13 2.82 -5.20
CA ALA A 129 10.83 4.20 -5.57
C ALA A 129 11.50 4.65 -6.88
N GLU A 130 12.70 4.17 -7.17
CA GLU A 130 13.44 4.48 -8.40
C GLU A 130 13.17 3.48 -9.53
N ASP A 131 12.82 2.23 -9.18
CA ASP A 131 12.50 1.15 -10.10
C ASP A 131 11.34 0.31 -9.56
N GLN A 132 10.12 0.61 -10.02
CA GLN A 132 8.90 -0.07 -9.60
C GLN A 132 8.80 -1.51 -10.12
N SER A 133 9.69 -1.93 -11.04
CA SER A 133 9.66 -3.28 -11.62
C SER A 133 10.26 -4.36 -10.72
N GLN A 134 11.04 -3.99 -9.69
CA GLN A 134 11.67 -4.93 -8.75
C GLN A 134 10.64 -5.81 -8.01
N VAL A 135 9.48 -5.26 -7.71
CA VAL A 135 8.31 -6.00 -7.20
C VAL A 135 7.09 -5.52 -7.97
N THR A 136 6.30 -6.43 -8.51
CA THR A 136 5.14 -6.05 -9.31
C THR A 136 4.00 -5.53 -8.43
N PHE A 137 3.17 -4.60 -8.93
CA PHE A 137 1.95 -4.16 -8.24
C PHE A 137 0.93 -5.30 -8.07
N ALA A 138 1.03 -6.35 -8.87
CA ALA A 138 0.23 -7.55 -8.71
C ALA A 138 0.66 -8.36 -7.49
N SER A 139 1.96 -8.39 -7.18
CA SER A 139 2.48 -9.02 -5.96
C SER A 139 1.97 -8.33 -4.69
N ASP A 140 1.94 -6.99 -4.67
CA ASP A 140 1.37 -6.24 -3.53
C ASP A 140 -0.09 -6.62 -3.29
N THR A 141 -0.86 -6.77 -4.38
CA THR A 141 -2.28 -7.16 -4.32
C THR A 141 -2.45 -8.61 -3.86
N ALA A 142 -1.59 -9.53 -4.34
CA ALA A 142 -1.59 -10.93 -3.90
C ALA A 142 -1.29 -11.03 -2.40
N ASP A 143 -0.28 -10.30 -1.91
CA ASP A 143 0.08 -10.26 -0.49
C ASP A 143 -1.04 -9.71 0.38
N ALA A 144 -1.75 -8.67 -0.09
CA ALA A 144 -2.90 -8.12 0.64
C ALA A 144 -4.04 -9.14 0.78
N PHE A 145 -4.33 -9.92 -0.27
CA PHE A 145 -5.34 -10.99 -0.19
C PHE A 145 -4.87 -12.19 0.63
N ALA A 146 -3.59 -12.54 0.62
CA ALA A 146 -3.03 -13.53 1.51
C ALA A 146 -3.19 -13.10 2.98
N ALA A 147 -2.88 -11.82 3.29
CA ALA A 147 -3.10 -11.23 4.60
C ALA A 147 -4.58 -11.24 5.03
N LEU A 148 -5.51 -10.97 4.11
CA LEU A 148 -6.95 -11.11 4.36
C LEU A 148 -7.30 -12.53 4.81
N GLY A 149 -6.78 -13.55 4.13
CA GLY A 149 -7.00 -14.96 4.48
C GLY A 149 -6.46 -15.31 5.87
N MET A 150 -5.26 -14.81 6.21
CA MET A 150 -4.66 -15.01 7.53
C MET A 150 -5.52 -14.39 8.64
N LEU A 151 -5.89 -13.11 8.50
CA LEU A 151 -6.74 -12.43 9.48
C LEU A 151 -8.12 -13.08 9.61
N ALA A 152 -8.73 -13.47 8.51
CA ALA A 152 -10.06 -14.10 8.51
C ALA A 152 -10.08 -15.45 9.24
N SER A 153 -8.93 -16.11 9.40
CA SER A 153 -8.81 -17.35 10.15
C SER A 153 -8.62 -17.15 11.66
N HIS A 154 -8.34 -15.91 12.11
CA HIS A 154 -8.08 -15.61 13.51
C HIS A 154 -9.38 -15.64 14.35
N PRO A 155 -9.43 -16.35 15.50
CA PRO A 155 -10.67 -16.51 16.27
C PRO A 155 -11.23 -15.19 16.82
N GLN A 156 -10.39 -14.21 17.09
CA GLN A 156 -10.78 -12.87 17.60
C GLN A 156 -10.93 -11.82 16.51
N ILE A 157 -10.93 -12.16 15.23
CA ILE A 157 -11.17 -11.21 14.13
C ILE A 157 -12.47 -11.60 13.41
N ASP A 158 -13.29 -10.61 13.12
CA ASP A 158 -14.50 -10.82 12.32
C ASP A 158 -14.12 -10.79 10.82
N PRO A 159 -14.23 -11.90 10.09
CA PRO A 159 -13.85 -11.97 8.69
C PRO A 159 -14.68 -11.07 7.78
N LYS A 160 -15.83 -10.58 8.24
CA LYS A 160 -16.71 -9.64 7.52
C LYS A 160 -16.35 -8.17 7.78
N ARG A 161 -15.43 -7.88 8.71
CA ARG A 161 -15.02 -6.54 9.12
C ARG A 161 -13.51 -6.33 8.96
N ILE A 162 -12.96 -6.79 7.85
CA ILE A 162 -11.54 -6.59 7.51
C ILE A 162 -11.46 -5.59 6.37
N ALA A 163 -10.82 -4.44 6.62
CA ALA A 163 -10.54 -3.42 5.62
C ALA A 163 -9.08 -3.51 5.13
N VAL A 164 -8.79 -2.84 4.01
CA VAL A 164 -7.43 -2.60 3.53
C VAL A 164 -7.16 -1.10 3.50
N MET A 165 -5.99 -0.71 3.95
CA MET A 165 -5.51 0.68 3.93
C MET A 165 -4.11 0.71 3.35
N GLY A 166 -3.93 1.49 2.30
CA GLY A 166 -2.67 1.56 1.57
C GLY A 166 -2.14 2.97 1.42
N PHE A 167 -0.82 3.07 1.38
CA PHE A 167 -0.05 4.31 1.37
C PHE A 167 0.70 4.44 0.05
N SER A 168 0.49 5.51 -0.73
CA SER A 168 1.16 5.72 -2.02
C SER A 168 0.96 4.52 -2.97
N ARG A 169 2.01 3.74 -3.22
CA ARG A 169 1.96 2.45 -3.94
C ARG A 169 0.96 1.48 -3.30
N GLY A 170 0.94 1.37 -1.97
CA GLY A 170 -0.06 0.57 -1.26
C GLY A 170 -1.49 1.08 -1.47
N GLY A 171 -1.68 2.39 -1.71
CA GLY A 171 -2.96 2.97 -2.08
C GLY A 171 -3.50 2.45 -3.41
N ILE A 172 -2.60 2.09 -4.36
CA ILE A 172 -2.98 1.39 -5.60
C ILE A 172 -3.57 0.02 -5.27
N THR A 173 -2.90 -0.70 -4.36
CA THR A 173 -3.35 -2.02 -3.88
C THR A 173 -4.71 -1.93 -3.20
N ALA A 174 -4.91 -0.93 -2.32
CA ALA A 174 -6.19 -0.72 -1.64
C ALA A 174 -7.34 -0.52 -2.64
N VAL A 175 -7.17 0.31 -3.66
CA VAL A 175 -8.20 0.52 -4.69
C VAL A 175 -8.41 -0.71 -5.56
N ARG A 176 -7.33 -1.33 -6.05
CA ARG A 176 -7.40 -2.50 -6.92
C ARG A 176 -8.02 -3.72 -6.26
N SER A 177 -7.84 -3.88 -4.95
CA SER A 177 -8.46 -4.98 -4.19
C SER A 177 -10.00 -4.90 -4.14
N GLY A 178 -10.59 -3.76 -4.51
CA GLY A 178 -12.03 -3.59 -4.72
C GLY A 178 -12.51 -3.94 -6.14
N ALA A 179 -11.58 -4.16 -7.10
CA ALA A 179 -11.95 -4.50 -8.47
C ALA A 179 -12.50 -5.94 -8.56
N VAL A 180 -13.72 -6.08 -9.09
CA VAL A 180 -14.44 -7.37 -9.15
C VAL A 180 -13.65 -8.48 -9.85
N PRO A 181 -12.97 -8.24 -11.00
CA PRO A 181 -12.16 -9.28 -11.63
C PRO A 181 -10.99 -9.74 -10.75
N ILE A 182 -10.36 -8.83 -9.99
CA ILE A 182 -9.25 -9.16 -9.08
C ILE A 182 -9.78 -9.95 -7.88
N ILE A 183 -10.90 -9.54 -7.29
CA ILE A 183 -11.53 -10.30 -6.18
C ILE A 183 -11.82 -11.73 -6.63
N LYS A 184 -12.45 -11.92 -7.79
CA LYS A 184 -12.78 -13.25 -8.33
C LYS A 184 -11.55 -14.12 -8.58
N GLY A 185 -10.43 -13.50 -8.99
CA GLY A 185 -9.21 -14.20 -9.34
C GLY A 185 -8.25 -14.46 -8.19
N ALA A 186 -8.19 -13.58 -7.19
CA ALA A 186 -7.12 -13.57 -6.19
C ALA A 186 -7.60 -13.66 -4.73
N ALA A 187 -8.83 -13.25 -4.42
CA ALA A 187 -9.30 -13.34 -3.04
C ALA A 187 -9.52 -14.79 -2.60
N PRO A 188 -9.25 -15.14 -1.33
CA PRO A 188 -9.64 -16.43 -0.78
C PRO A 188 -11.16 -16.62 -0.91
N ALA A 189 -11.58 -17.86 -1.13
CA ALA A 189 -12.98 -18.17 -1.41
C ALA A 189 -13.97 -17.59 -0.38
N GLY A 190 -14.93 -16.80 -0.86
CA GLY A 190 -15.95 -16.15 -0.03
C GLY A 190 -15.47 -14.93 0.75
N LEU A 191 -14.21 -14.52 0.64
CA LEU A 191 -13.65 -13.35 1.32
C LEU A 191 -13.49 -12.16 0.38
N ARG A 192 -13.64 -10.96 0.95
CA ARG A 192 -13.28 -9.68 0.34
C ARG A 192 -13.07 -8.65 1.44
N PHE A 193 -12.36 -7.58 1.13
CA PHE A 193 -12.25 -6.47 2.06
C PHE A 193 -13.60 -5.75 2.22
N ALA A 194 -13.95 -5.37 3.44
CA ALA A 194 -15.19 -4.68 3.76
C ALA A 194 -15.12 -3.16 3.48
N ALA A 195 -13.92 -2.62 3.32
CA ALA A 195 -13.69 -1.21 2.98
C ALA A 195 -12.25 -1.03 2.43
N HIS A 196 -12.06 0.02 1.63
CA HIS A 196 -10.80 0.33 0.97
C HIS A 196 -10.37 1.75 1.28
N ILE A 197 -9.15 1.96 1.79
CA ILE A 197 -8.65 3.28 2.17
C ILE A 197 -7.34 3.53 1.45
N ALA A 198 -7.26 4.62 0.69
CA ALA A 198 -6.12 4.97 -0.14
C ALA A 198 -5.56 6.35 0.25
N LEU A 199 -4.41 6.38 0.93
CA LEU A 199 -3.72 7.60 1.30
C LEU A 199 -2.72 7.98 0.20
N TYR A 200 -2.78 9.21 -0.26
CA TYR A 200 -1.90 9.78 -1.30
C TYR A 200 -1.59 8.76 -2.40
N SER A 201 -2.63 8.11 -2.94
CA SER A 201 -2.51 6.97 -3.86
C SER A 201 -1.94 7.36 -5.22
N GLY A 202 -0.94 6.62 -5.69
CA GLY A 202 -0.41 6.74 -7.05
C GLY A 202 -1.27 6.11 -8.14
N GLY A 203 -2.43 5.51 -7.78
CA GLY A 203 -3.26 4.71 -8.70
C GLY A 203 -4.47 5.45 -9.28
N CYS A 204 -4.52 6.77 -9.19
CA CYS A 204 -5.68 7.54 -9.65
C CYS A 204 -5.61 7.91 -11.14
N ALA A 205 -4.45 7.71 -11.79
CA ALA A 205 -4.22 7.94 -13.20
C ALA A 205 -3.22 6.94 -13.77
N GLY A 206 -3.13 6.85 -15.09
CA GLY A 206 -2.22 5.96 -15.79
C GLY A 206 -2.68 4.50 -15.76
N MET A 207 -1.85 3.63 -16.28
CA MET A 207 -2.11 2.17 -16.38
C MET A 207 -2.29 1.48 -15.02
N LEU A 208 -2.10 2.19 -13.91
CA LEU A 208 -2.35 1.68 -12.56
C LEU A 208 -3.80 1.89 -12.11
N SER A 209 -4.53 2.82 -12.73
CA SER A 209 -5.95 3.02 -12.48
C SER A 209 -6.81 1.97 -13.20
N VAL A 210 -7.90 1.58 -12.56
CA VAL A 210 -8.92 0.68 -13.13
C VAL A 210 -10.04 1.53 -13.71
N THR A 211 -10.46 1.27 -14.95
CA THR A 211 -11.57 2.02 -15.56
C THR A 211 -12.85 1.91 -14.71
N PRO A 212 -13.35 3.02 -14.12
CA PRO A 212 -14.60 3.01 -13.38
C PRO A 212 -15.79 2.89 -14.34
N LYS A 213 -16.50 1.78 -14.25
CA LYS A 213 -17.76 1.52 -14.95
C LYS A 213 -18.63 0.57 -14.14
N PRO A 214 -19.93 0.49 -14.38
CA PRO A 214 -20.82 -0.42 -13.66
C PRO A 214 -20.27 -1.86 -13.62
N GLY A 215 -20.16 -2.43 -12.43
CA GLY A 215 -19.63 -3.79 -12.21
C GLY A 215 -18.10 -3.92 -12.20
N ALA A 216 -17.34 -2.82 -12.37
CA ALA A 216 -15.88 -2.86 -12.29
C ALA A 216 -15.38 -3.01 -10.85
N PHE A 217 -16.08 -2.39 -9.91
CA PHE A 217 -15.76 -2.45 -8.49
C PHE A 217 -16.89 -3.10 -7.69
N SER A 218 -16.54 -3.71 -6.59
CA SER A 218 -17.47 -4.25 -5.59
C SER A 218 -18.17 -3.10 -4.83
N PRO A 219 -19.31 -3.35 -4.15
CA PRO A 219 -20.07 -2.29 -3.50
C PRO A 219 -19.42 -1.76 -2.21
N GLU A 220 -18.34 -2.36 -1.75
CA GLU A 220 -17.67 -1.94 -0.53
C GLU A 220 -17.06 -0.53 -0.67
N PRO A 221 -17.27 0.34 0.32
CA PRO A 221 -16.94 1.77 0.19
C PRO A 221 -15.43 2.03 0.15
N MET A 222 -15.07 3.14 -0.53
CA MET A 222 -13.69 3.60 -0.68
C MET A 222 -13.52 4.99 -0.06
N LEU A 223 -12.39 5.20 0.65
CA LEU A 223 -11.94 6.50 1.14
C LEU A 223 -10.61 6.85 0.48
N PHE A 224 -10.54 8.03 -0.12
CA PHE A 224 -9.29 8.64 -0.57
C PHE A 224 -8.93 9.78 0.39
N VAL A 225 -7.67 9.83 0.85
CA VAL A 225 -7.14 10.96 1.65
C VAL A 225 -5.90 11.49 0.97
N HIS A 226 -5.89 12.75 0.59
CA HIS A 226 -4.87 13.28 -0.31
C HIS A 226 -4.50 14.73 0.02
N GLY A 227 -3.20 15.05 -0.06
CA GLY A 227 -2.71 16.42 0.06
C GLY A 227 -2.88 17.22 -1.22
N ASP A 228 -3.17 18.51 -1.12
CA ASP A 228 -3.40 19.37 -2.29
C ASP A 228 -2.09 19.92 -2.91
N GLU A 229 -0.97 19.81 -2.19
CA GLU A 229 0.37 20.13 -2.71
C GLU A 229 1.18 18.86 -3.06
N ASP A 230 0.54 17.70 -3.19
CA ASP A 230 1.20 16.45 -3.55
C ASP A 230 1.68 16.51 -5.01
N ASP A 231 3.01 16.53 -5.19
CA ASP A 231 3.67 16.57 -6.48
C ASP A 231 4.14 15.18 -6.97
N TYR A 232 3.83 14.12 -6.22
CA TYR A 232 4.12 12.73 -6.56
C TYR A 232 2.90 12.02 -7.13
N ALA A 233 1.77 12.17 -6.46
CA ALA A 233 0.44 11.71 -6.89
C ALA A 233 -0.53 12.90 -6.76
N TYR A 234 -1.28 13.20 -7.81
CA TYR A 234 -2.01 14.46 -7.87
C TYR A 234 -3.43 14.35 -7.32
N LEU A 235 -3.80 15.29 -6.44
CA LEU A 235 -5.14 15.37 -5.87
C LEU A 235 -6.24 15.48 -6.96
N SER A 236 -5.99 16.23 -8.01
CA SER A 236 -6.92 16.43 -9.15
C SER A 236 -7.31 15.11 -9.81
N ASP A 237 -6.32 14.22 -10.03
CA ASP A 237 -6.56 12.90 -10.58
C ASP A 237 -7.37 12.02 -9.61
N CYS A 238 -7.01 11.99 -8.32
CA CYS A 238 -7.73 11.21 -7.32
C CYS A 238 -9.16 11.73 -7.08
N ARG A 239 -9.36 13.04 -7.14
CA ARG A 239 -10.70 13.64 -7.04
C ARG A 239 -11.60 13.19 -8.20
N THR A 240 -11.10 13.31 -9.43
CA THR A 240 -11.81 12.86 -10.62
C THR A 240 -12.07 11.36 -10.58
N TYR A 241 -11.10 10.58 -10.12
CA TYR A 241 -11.20 9.13 -10.05
C TYR A 241 -12.25 8.68 -9.03
N ALA A 242 -12.24 9.24 -7.81
CA ALA A 242 -13.24 8.96 -6.79
C ALA A 242 -14.67 9.31 -7.27
N GLN A 243 -14.84 10.46 -7.93
CA GLN A 243 -16.13 10.85 -8.52
C GLN A 243 -16.61 9.84 -9.58
N ARG A 244 -15.73 9.37 -10.45
CA ARG A 244 -16.06 8.37 -11.49
C ARG A 244 -16.40 7.00 -10.88
N ILE A 245 -15.68 6.56 -9.82
CA ILE A 245 -15.99 5.34 -9.08
C ILE A 245 -17.38 5.46 -8.44
N SER A 246 -17.67 6.59 -7.81
CA SER A 246 -18.98 6.84 -7.19
C SER A 246 -20.10 6.85 -8.23
N ALA A 247 -19.89 7.51 -9.37
CA ALA A 247 -20.86 7.52 -10.50
C ALA A 247 -21.08 6.13 -11.11
N ALA A 248 -20.08 5.23 -11.00
CA ALA A 248 -20.18 3.83 -11.45
C ALA A 248 -20.91 2.90 -10.46
N GLY A 249 -21.32 3.42 -9.28
CA GLY A 249 -22.14 2.70 -8.31
C GLY A 249 -21.40 2.17 -7.07
N THR A 250 -20.10 2.44 -6.92
CA THR A 250 -19.35 2.10 -5.70
C THR A 250 -19.16 3.37 -4.86
N PRO A 251 -19.60 3.41 -3.59
CA PRO A 251 -19.42 4.60 -2.75
C PRO A 251 -17.95 4.97 -2.62
N ALA A 252 -17.57 6.19 -3.03
CA ALA A 252 -16.21 6.69 -2.93
C ALA A 252 -16.21 8.12 -2.39
N GLU A 253 -15.50 8.35 -1.30
CA GLU A 253 -15.33 9.63 -0.64
C GLU A 253 -13.88 10.11 -0.79
N LEU A 254 -13.67 11.44 -0.87
CA LEU A 254 -12.32 12.02 -0.89
C LEU A 254 -12.20 13.15 0.12
N VAL A 255 -11.18 13.06 0.96
CA VAL A 255 -10.75 14.10 1.90
C VAL A 255 -9.48 14.75 1.35
N ALA A 256 -9.55 16.04 1.05
CA ALA A 256 -8.39 16.85 0.67
C ALA A 256 -7.80 17.54 1.89
N LEU A 257 -6.47 17.48 2.01
CA LEU A 257 -5.70 18.07 3.13
C LEU A 257 -4.95 19.29 2.62
N PRO A 258 -5.32 20.50 3.06
CA PRO A 258 -4.69 21.75 2.60
C PRO A 258 -3.20 21.86 2.97
N GLY A 259 -2.38 22.46 2.09
CA GLY A 259 -0.96 22.70 2.30
C GLY A 259 -0.15 21.44 2.55
N THR A 260 -0.56 20.32 1.97
CA THR A 260 -0.07 18.99 2.35
C THR A 260 0.54 18.27 1.16
N ARG A 261 1.77 17.73 1.35
CA ARG A 261 2.53 17.00 0.34
C ARG A 261 2.40 15.48 0.49
N HIS A 262 3.05 14.76 -0.42
CA HIS A 262 3.13 13.30 -0.39
C HIS A 262 3.77 12.80 0.91
N LYS A 263 3.26 11.67 1.44
CA LYS A 263 3.78 11.01 2.65
C LYS A 263 3.71 11.92 3.90
N PHE A 264 2.63 12.67 4.03
CA PHE A 264 2.38 13.62 5.11
C PHE A 264 2.37 12.98 6.51
N ASP A 265 2.25 11.68 6.60
CA ASP A 265 2.19 10.94 7.86
C ASP A 265 3.56 10.67 8.51
N LEU A 266 4.65 11.10 7.89
CA LEU A 266 5.97 11.08 8.52
C LEU A 266 6.04 12.00 9.75
N ASP A 267 6.79 11.58 10.76
CA ASP A 267 7.11 12.42 11.93
C ASP A 267 7.99 13.62 11.58
N SER A 268 8.88 13.44 10.60
CA SER A 268 9.79 14.52 10.17
C SER A 268 9.09 15.52 9.26
N PRO A 269 9.01 16.80 9.64
CA PRO A 269 8.46 17.86 8.79
C PRO A 269 9.45 18.32 7.70
N LYS A 270 10.61 17.67 7.59
CA LYS A 270 11.64 18.04 6.60
C LYS A 270 11.21 17.58 5.22
N ARG A 271 11.12 18.51 4.27
CA ARG A 271 10.94 18.19 2.87
C ARG A 271 12.16 17.46 2.30
N VAL A 272 11.93 16.34 1.64
CA VAL A 272 12.94 15.53 0.96
C VAL A 272 12.58 15.43 -0.51
N ASN A 273 13.50 15.88 -1.37
CA ASN A 273 13.36 15.73 -2.82
C ASN A 273 13.84 14.33 -3.25
N LEU A 274 13.09 13.71 -4.15
CA LEU A 274 13.30 12.38 -4.68
C LEU A 274 13.46 12.45 -6.21
N PRO A 275 14.61 12.95 -6.73
CA PRO A 275 14.75 13.29 -8.15
C PRO A 275 14.68 12.09 -9.09
N LEU A 276 14.98 10.88 -8.61
CA LEU A 276 14.99 9.65 -9.42
C LEU A 276 13.69 8.85 -9.30
N SER A 277 12.80 9.19 -8.36
CA SER A 277 11.53 8.48 -8.19
C SER A 277 10.66 8.58 -9.42
N THR A 278 10.16 7.45 -9.87
CA THR A 278 9.23 7.37 -11.01
C THR A 278 7.82 7.74 -10.58
N LYS A 279 7.12 8.52 -11.40
CA LYS A 279 5.72 8.90 -11.16
C LYS A 279 4.92 9.00 -12.44
N THR A 280 3.61 9.05 -12.31
CA THR A 280 2.69 9.37 -13.41
C THR A 280 2.46 10.89 -13.43
N LYS A 281 2.54 11.52 -14.59
CA LYS A 281 2.20 12.95 -14.77
C LYS A 281 0.73 13.20 -14.45
N GLU A 282 0.43 14.39 -13.97
CA GLU A 282 -0.95 14.85 -13.79
C GLU A 282 -1.74 14.75 -15.09
N GLY A 283 -2.97 14.28 -14.98
CA GLY A 283 -3.84 14.18 -16.13
C GLY A 283 -3.48 13.08 -17.15
N CYS A 284 -2.57 12.16 -16.83
CA CYS A 284 -2.28 11.00 -17.70
C CYS A 284 -3.58 10.32 -18.14
N PRO A 285 -3.83 10.22 -19.48
CA PRO A 285 -5.12 9.76 -19.98
C PRO A 285 -5.29 8.23 -19.98
N LEU A 286 -4.24 7.49 -19.68
CA LEU A 286 -4.31 6.03 -19.69
C LEU A 286 -5.09 5.49 -18.49
N GLU A 287 -5.85 4.42 -18.71
CA GLU A 287 -6.44 3.58 -17.68
C GLU A 287 -6.58 2.14 -18.17
N TYR A 288 -6.80 1.18 -17.27
CA TYR A 288 -6.90 -0.22 -17.62
C TYR A 288 -8.29 -0.78 -17.28
N ASP A 289 -9.03 -1.20 -18.30
CA ASP A 289 -10.34 -1.83 -18.15
C ASP A 289 -10.16 -3.32 -17.83
N LEU A 290 -10.40 -3.68 -16.59
CA LEU A 290 -10.23 -5.06 -16.11
C LEU A 290 -11.38 -5.99 -16.47
N LEU A 291 -12.52 -5.47 -16.96
CA LEU A 291 -13.64 -6.32 -17.39
C LEU A 291 -13.42 -6.88 -18.81
N ASP A 292 -12.76 -6.13 -19.67
CA ASP A 292 -12.42 -6.58 -21.03
C ASP A 292 -10.93 -6.71 -21.30
N LEU A 293 -10.09 -6.46 -20.29
CA LEU A 293 -8.63 -6.56 -20.31
C LEU A 293 -7.98 -5.67 -21.38
N LYS A 294 -8.48 -4.43 -21.52
CA LYS A 294 -7.98 -3.47 -22.48
C LYS A 294 -7.49 -2.19 -21.83
N ALA A 295 -6.38 -1.66 -22.35
CA ALA A 295 -5.99 -0.28 -22.08
C ALA A 295 -6.95 0.67 -22.79
N ARG A 296 -7.29 1.79 -22.14
CA ARG A 296 -8.18 2.82 -22.70
C ARG A 296 -7.60 4.21 -22.52
N ASP A 297 -7.98 5.10 -23.44
CA ASP A 297 -7.87 6.53 -23.21
C ASP A 297 -9.13 7.00 -22.44
N ARG A 298 -8.93 7.48 -21.19
CA ARG A 298 -10.04 7.90 -20.30
C ARG A 298 -10.84 9.10 -20.81
N ARG A 299 -10.30 9.86 -21.80
CA ARG A 299 -10.94 11.04 -22.37
C ARG A 299 -11.98 10.66 -23.42
N SER A 300 -11.66 9.66 -24.26
CA SER A 300 -12.54 9.18 -25.33
C SER A 300 -13.25 7.87 -25.00
N GLY A 301 -12.73 7.09 -24.03
CA GLY A 301 -13.16 5.73 -23.72
C GLY A 301 -12.67 4.70 -24.75
N GLU A 302 -11.88 5.10 -25.74
CA GLU A 302 -11.39 4.25 -26.81
C GLU A 302 -10.39 3.20 -26.30
N ALA A 303 -10.51 1.98 -26.80
CA ALA A 303 -9.55 0.92 -26.54
C ALA A 303 -8.26 1.16 -27.35
N LEU A 304 -7.12 1.02 -26.70
CA LEU A 304 -5.81 1.34 -27.26
C LEU A 304 -5.03 0.08 -27.61
N SER A 305 -4.27 0.14 -28.73
CA SER A 305 -3.25 -0.86 -29.04
C SER A 305 -2.04 -0.73 -28.10
N ALA A 306 -1.23 -1.79 -27.98
CA ALA A 306 -0.02 -1.77 -27.17
C ALA A 306 0.97 -0.67 -27.58
N ASP A 307 1.09 -0.40 -28.91
CA ASP A 307 1.99 0.65 -29.41
C ASP A 307 1.46 2.04 -29.05
N LYS A 308 0.14 2.26 -29.15
CA LYS A 308 -0.45 3.53 -28.74
C LYS A 308 -0.34 3.77 -27.23
N VAL A 309 -0.46 2.73 -26.42
CA VAL A 309 -0.20 2.81 -24.97
C VAL A 309 1.24 3.24 -24.70
N LYS A 310 2.23 2.66 -25.37
CA LYS A 310 3.65 3.03 -25.20
C LYS A 310 3.90 4.49 -25.60
N GLU A 311 3.33 4.92 -26.73
CA GLU A 311 3.43 6.31 -27.20
C GLU A 311 2.88 7.28 -26.15
N ILE A 312 1.62 7.09 -25.74
CA ILE A 312 0.96 7.95 -24.75
C ILE A 312 1.67 7.90 -23.40
N SER A 313 2.13 6.73 -22.96
CA SER A 313 2.86 6.57 -21.70
C SER A 313 4.09 7.47 -21.70
N LYS A 314 4.93 7.35 -22.72
CA LYS A 314 6.16 8.12 -22.86
C LYS A 314 5.91 9.63 -22.92
N GLU A 315 4.93 10.05 -23.69
CA GLU A 315 4.68 11.49 -23.95
C GLU A 315 3.91 12.17 -22.82
N LEU A 316 2.84 11.52 -22.34
CA LEU A 316 1.85 12.15 -21.48
C LEU A 316 1.81 11.60 -20.05
N CYS A 317 2.46 10.47 -19.75
CA CYS A 317 2.32 9.82 -18.45
C CYS A 317 3.63 9.71 -17.66
N ASP A 318 4.72 9.36 -18.31
CA ASP A 318 5.96 9.03 -17.60
C ASP A 318 6.69 10.30 -17.14
N ALA A 319 7.05 10.33 -15.86
CA ALA A 319 7.86 11.39 -15.27
C ALA A 319 8.75 10.87 -14.14
N LYS A 320 9.70 11.70 -13.76
CA LYS A 320 10.56 11.50 -12.59
C LYS A 320 10.58 12.76 -11.72
N GLY A 321 10.97 12.53 -10.47
CA GLY A 321 11.11 13.61 -9.50
C GLY A 321 9.83 13.91 -8.76
N ALA A 322 9.93 13.87 -7.45
CA ALA A 322 8.84 14.14 -6.51
C ALA A 322 9.40 14.69 -5.20
N SER A 323 8.54 15.09 -4.30
CA SER A 323 8.94 15.42 -2.93
C SER A 323 8.03 14.73 -1.91
N VAL A 324 8.58 14.50 -0.71
CA VAL A 324 7.85 14.00 0.45
C VAL A 324 8.09 14.93 1.63
N GLU A 325 7.07 15.10 2.48
CA GLU A 325 7.16 15.98 3.65
C GLU A 325 6.13 15.58 4.69
N GLY A 326 6.58 15.34 5.93
CA GLY A 326 5.67 15.07 7.05
C GLY A 326 4.92 16.32 7.48
N ASN A 327 3.64 16.16 7.83
CA ASN A 327 2.77 17.21 8.35
C ASN A 327 1.88 16.62 9.44
N ARG A 328 2.22 16.85 10.70
CA ARG A 328 1.48 16.28 11.85
C ARG A 328 0.01 16.65 11.85
N SER A 329 -0.32 17.90 11.57
CA SER A 329 -1.73 18.34 11.53
C SER A 329 -2.51 17.61 10.43
N ALA A 330 -1.91 17.45 9.25
CA ALA A 330 -2.49 16.67 8.15
C ALA A 330 -2.61 15.19 8.50
N ARG A 331 -1.60 14.60 9.15
CA ARG A 331 -1.65 13.22 9.64
C ARG A 331 -2.79 13.00 10.63
N ASP A 332 -2.95 13.91 11.59
CA ASP A 332 -4.01 13.81 12.61
C ASP A 332 -5.40 14.00 11.98
N ALA A 333 -5.55 14.91 11.02
CA ALA A 333 -6.77 15.08 10.24
C ALA A 333 -7.09 13.83 9.40
N ALA A 334 -6.08 13.24 8.76
CA ALA A 334 -6.21 11.98 8.04
C ALA A 334 -6.60 10.83 8.97
N GLY A 335 -5.95 10.75 10.15
CA GLY A 335 -6.28 9.75 11.17
C GLY A 335 -7.74 9.84 11.61
N LYS A 336 -8.23 11.05 11.86
CA LYS A 336 -9.64 11.29 12.19
C LYS A 336 -10.56 10.83 11.05
N ALA A 337 -10.27 11.21 9.81
CA ALA A 337 -11.08 10.85 8.65
C ALA A 337 -11.14 9.32 8.46
N VAL A 338 -10.00 8.64 8.61
CA VAL A 338 -9.90 7.16 8.55
C VAL A 338 -10.73 6.51 9.64
N ILE A 339 -10.64 6.97 10.89
CA ILE A 339 -11.39 6.38 12.00
C ILE A 339 -12.89 6.63 11.84
N ASP A 340 -13.31 7.83 11.45
CA ASP A 340 -14.73 8.13 11.21
C ASP A 340 -15.30 7.25 10.08
N PHE A 341 -14.53 7.06 9.01
CA PHE A 341 -14.90 6.17 7.90
C PHE A 341 -15.01 4.71 8.36
N LEU A 342 -14.03 4.20 9.12
CA LEU A 342 -14.05 2.82 9.61
C LEU A 342 -15.20 2.57 10.61
N LYS A 343 -15.52 3.54 11.48
CA LYS A 343 -16.68 3.45 12.39
C LYS A 343 -17.98 3.31 11.62
N LYS A 344 -18.15 4.11 10.57
CA LYS A 344 -19.34 4.05 9.72
C LYS A 344 -19.44 2.73 8.93
N THR A 345 -18.30 2.22 8.43
CA THR A 345 -18.29 1.10 7.48
C THR A 345 -18.16 -0.27 8.14
N LEU A 346 -17.43 -0.37 9.25
CA LEU A 346 -17.18 -1.63 9.96
C LEU A 346 -18.00 -1.77 11.25
N ALA A 347 -18.82 -0.80 11.59
CA ALA A 347 -19.64 -0.77 12.82
C ALA A 347 -18.78 -1.01 14.08
N VAL A 348 -17.74 -0.21 14.27
CA VAL A 348 -16.80 -0.27 15.41
C VAL A 348 -16.92 0.96 16.30
#